data_8e2d4238bf372abffc34070598093ed0
#
_entry.id   8e2d4238bf372abffc34070598093ed0
#
_cell.length_a   1.000
_cell.length_b   1.000
_cell.length_c   1.000
_cell.angle_alpha   90.00
_cell.angle_beta   90.00
_cell.angle_gamma   90.00
#
_symmetry.space_group_name_H-M   'P 1'
#
loop_
_entity.id
_entity.type
_entity.pdbx_description
1 polymer ?
#
loop_
_entity_poly.entity_id
_entity_poly.type
_entity_poly.pdbx_seq_one_letter_code
_entity_poly.pdbx_strand_id
1 'polypeptide(L)'
;MCGADLRVLIDAPQSSGGGLACHVGIYFRHATWDGRKVQIGGIGGVSTREDCRRQGYASLALDAAVQTMRHHEAVQFGMLFCEPHNFAFYQSRGWHPFTGEVYAEQPEGRVRFEAMAPFVFDFSRKPRQGVIDLCGLPW
;
A
#
# COMPACT_ATOMS: atom_id res chain seq x y z
N MET A 1 -4.56 15.87 -1.27
CA MET A 1 -4.08 14.54 -1.69
C MET A 1 -2.62 14.64 -2.07
N CYS A 2 -1.77 13.81 -1.47
CA CYS A 2 -0.36 13.77 -1.82
C CYS A 2 -0.17 12.80 -2.98
N GLY A 3 0.66 13.20 -3.96
CA GLY A 3 1.07 12.29 -5.03
C GLY A 3 2.01 11.21 -4.50
N ALA A 4 2.11 10.10 -5.20
CA ALA A 4 3.03 9.03 -4.85
C ALA A 4 4.48 9.48 -5.02
N ASP A 5 5.37 9.03 -4.11
CA ASP A 5 6.81 9.30 -4.21
C ASP A 5 7.43 8.53 -5.38
N LEU A 6 7.00 7.27 -5.55
CA LEU A 6 7.40 6.41 -6.67
C LEU A 6 6.16 5.73 -7.25
N ARG A 7 6.30 5.26 -8.48
CA ARG A 7 5.23 4.54 -9.17
C ARG A 7 5.79 3.34 -9.89
N VAL A 8 5.10 2.22 -9.78
CA VAL A 8 5.32 1.06 -10.65
C VAL A 8 4.34 1.15 -11.80
N LEU A 9 4.86 1.16 -13.01
CA LEU A 9 4.06 1.23 -14.24
C LEU A 9 4.35 0.00 -15.08
N ILE A 10 3.29 -0.67 -15.51
CA ILE A 10 3.40 -1.82 -16.42
C ILE A 10 2.67 -1.46 -17.71
N ASP A 11 3.40 -1.53 -18.82
CA ASP A 11 2.84 -1.25 -20.13
C ASP A 11 2.17 -2.50 -20.71
N ALA A 12 1.04 -2.30 -21.38
CA ALA A 12 0.39 -3.36 -22.12
C ALA A 12 1.17 -3.69 -23.39
N PRO A 13 1.16 -4.96 -23.86
CA PRO A 13 1.80 -5.30 -25.11
C PRO A 13 1.12 -4.61 -26.29
N GLN A 14 1.87 -4.41 -27.39
CA GLN A 14 1.34 -3.80 -28.60
C GLN A 14 0.14 -4.56 -29.18
N SER A 15 0.13 -5.88 -29.00
CA SER A 15 -1.01 -6.73 -29.39
C SER A 15 -2.32 -6.37 -28.68
N SER A 16 -2.22 -5.74 -27.52
CA SER A 16 -3.38 -5.24 -26.75
C SER A 16 -3.55 -3.73 -26.86
N GLY A 17 -2.96 -3.11 -27.90
CA GLY A 17 -3.05 -1.68 -28.15
C GLY A 17 -2.00 -0.84 -27.42
N GLY A 18 -1.06 -1.42 -26.70
CA GLY A 18 -0.03 -0.70 -25.96
C GLY A 18 -0.61 0.14 -24.81
N GLY A 19 0.17 1.11 -24.35
CA GLY A 19 -0.21 2.01 -23.27
C GLY A 19 -0.11 1.38 -21.89
N LEU A 20 -0.55 2.12 -20.87
CA LEU A 20 -0.44 1.69 -19.46
C LEU A 20 -1.46 0.60 -19.14
N ALA A 21 -0.98 -0.54 -18.68
CA ALA A 21 -1.82 -1.66 -18.24
C ALA A 21 -2.11 -1.63 -16.74
N CYS A 22 -1.12 -1.32 -15.92
CA CYS A 22 -1.26 -1.36 -14.47
C CYS A 22 -0.40 -0.30 -13.80
N HIS A 23 -0.88 0.21 -12.67
CA HIS A 23 -0.23 1.24 -11.86
C HIS A 23 -0.29 0.87 -10.39
N VAL A 24 0.82 1.06 -9.69
CA VAL A 24 0.89 1.00 -8.23
C VAL A 24 1.69 2.21 -7.73
N GLY A 25 1.11 2.99 -6.81
CA GLY A 25 1.81 4.10 -6.16
C GLY A 25 2.51 3.66 -4.89
N ILE A 26 3.70 4.18 -4.65
CA ILE A 26 4.49 3.94 -3.43
C ILE A 26 4.66 5.26 -2.70
N TYR A 27 4.37 5.25 -1.41
CA TYR A 27 4.43 6.42 -0.53
C TYR A 27 5.36 6.11 0.63
N PHE A 28 6.37 6.96 0.84
CA PHE A 28 7.25 6.83 2.00
C PHE A 28 6.76 7.78 3.09
N ARG A 29 6.50 7.23 4.27
CA ARG A 29 5.91 7.98 5.37
C ARG A 29 6.60 7.74 6.69
N HIS A 30 6.82 8.84 7.42
CA HIS A 30 7.07 8.79 8.86
C HIS A 30 5.71 8.70 9.57
N ALA A 31 5.59 7.73 10.45
CA ALA A 31 4.37 7.48 11.22
C ALA A 31 4.76 7.11 12.65
N THR A 32 3.78 6.77 13.48
CA THR A 32 4.04 6.17 14.79
C THR A 32 3.27 4.87 14.92
N TRP A 33 3.87 3.92 15.62
CA TRP A 33 3.23 2.69 16.03
C TRP A 33 3.39 2.56 17.54
N ASP A 34 2.26 2.62 18.27
CA ASP A 34 2.21 2.69 19.73
C ASP A 34 3.10 3.80 20.29
N GLY A 35 3.03 4.97 19.66
CA GLY A 35 3.78 6.15 20.05
C GLY A 35 5.25 6.18 19.62
N ARG A 36 5.78 5.11 19.05
CA ARG A 36 7.16 5.03 18.56
C ARG A 36 7.25 5.35 17.09
N LYS A 37 8.24 6.13 16.71
CA LYS A 37 8.46 6.50 15.32
C LYS A 37 8.78 5.28 14.47
N VAL A 38 8.12 5.17 13.31
CA VAL A 38 8.37 4.14 12.31
C VAL A 38 8.40 4.75 10.92
N GLN A 39 9.09 4.06 10.01
CA GLN A 39 9.12 4.41 8.59
C GLN A 39 8.30 3.38 7.84
N ILE A 40 7.26 3.86 7.14
CA ILE A 40 6.31 3.01 6.43
C ILE A 40 6.48 3.21 4.93
N GLY A 41 6.38 2.10 4.17
CA GLY A 41 6.15 2.14 2.73
C GLY A 41 4.68 1.90 2.45
N GLY A 42 3.96 2.93 2.04
CA GLY A 42 2.54 2.82 1.70
C GLY A 42 2.32 2.39 0.25
N ILE A 43 1.31 1.59 0.02
CA ILE A 43 0.84 1.20 -1.31
C ILE A 43 -0.53 1.82 -1.54
N GLY A 44 -0.69 2.50 -2.65
CA GLY A 44 -1.97 3.08 -3.03
C GLY A 44 -2.11 3.23 -4.53
N GLY A 45 -3.29 3.64 -4.99
CA GLY A 45 -3.54 3.83 -6.41
C GLY A 45 -3.36 2.57 -7.25
N VAL A 46 -3.60 1.39 -6.67
CA VAL A 46 -3.50 0.12 -7.40
C VAL A 46 -4.64 0.06 -8.41
N SER A 47 -4.30 0.05 -9.69
CA SER A 47 -5.28 -0.01 -10.75
C SER A 47 -4.76 -0.79 -11.94
N THR A 48 -5.65 -1.56 -12.56
CA THR A 48 -5.37 -2.31 -13.78
C THR A 48 -6.40 -1.95 -14.82
N ARG A 49 -5.95 -1.63 -16.04
CA ARG A 49 -6.85 -1.33 -17.17
C ARG A 49 -7.80 -2.51 -17.39
N GLU A 50 -9.06 -2.24 -17.65
CA GLU A 50 -10.11 -3.26 -17.69
C GLU A 50 -9.79 -4.42 -18.65
N ASP A 51 -9.28 -4.11 -19.84
CA ASP A 51 -8.91 -5.12 -20.84
C ASP A 51 -7.63 -5.89 -20.51
N CYS A 52 -6.90 -5.47 -19.46
CA CYS A 52 -5.68 -6.11 -18.99
C CYS A 52 -5.87 -6.88 -17.67
N ARG A 53 -7.08 -6.93 -17.15
CA ARG A 53 -7.38 -7.65 -15.91
C ARG A 53 -7.27 -9.16 -16.10
N ARG A 54 -7.03 -9.87 -14.98
CA ARG A 54 -6.89 -11.34 -14.93
C ARG A 54 -5.69 -11.87 -15.72
N GLN A 55 -4.68 -11.04 -15.95
CA GLN A 55 -3.45 -11.42 -16.63
C GLN A 55 -2.22 -11.37 -15.72
N GLY A 56 -2.43 -11.17 -14.40
CA GLY A 56 -1.35 -11.15 -13.42
C GLY A 56 -0.60 -9.84 -13.31
N TYR A 57 -1.03 -8.78 -13.96
CA TYR A 57 -0.34 -7.49 -13.91
C TYR A 57 -0.34 -6.87 -12.51
N ALA A 58 -1.46 -6.95 -11.79
CA ALA A 58 -1.53 -6.40 -10.43
C ALA A 58 -0.57 -7.12 -9.47
N SER A 59 -0.47 -8.46 -9.57
CA SER A 59 0.49 -9.24 -8.78
C SER A 59 1.93 -8.85 -9.10
N LEU A 60 2.25 -8.71 -10.39
CA LEU A 60 3.58 -8.32 -10.84
C LEU A 60 3.94 -6.91 -10.35
N ALA A 61 3.02 -5.96 -10.49
CA ALA A 61 3.24 -4.58 -10.06
C ALA A 61 3.38 -4.48 -8.54
N LEU A 62 2.56 -5.21 -7.79
CA LEU A 62 2.62 -5.24 -6.33
C LEU A 62 3.93 -5.84 -5.84
N ASP A 63 4.36 -6.94 -6.43
CA ASP A 63 5.64 -7.58 -6.08
C ASP A 63 6.82 -6.66 -6.40
N ALA A 64 6.78 -5.94 -7.52
CA ALA A 64 7.80 -4.95 -7.86
C ALA A 64 7.81 -3.78 -6.85
N ALA A 65 6.66 -3.34 -6.39
CA ALA A 65 6.55 -2.30 -5.36
C ALA A 65 7.15 -2.77 -4.04
N VAL A 66 6.87 -4.01 -3.64
CA VAL A 66 7.47 -4.61 -2.42
C VAL A 66 8.98 -4.68 -2.54
N GLN A 67 9.53 -5.10 -3.69
CA GLN A 67 10.97 -5.14 -3.90
C GLN A 67 11.60 -3.73 -3.84
N THR A 68 10.92 -2.74 -4.39
CA THR A 68 11.36 -1.34 -4.31
C THR A 68 11.44 -0.87 -2.85
N MET A 69 10.42 -1.17 -2.06
CA MET A 69 10.42 -0.85 -0.62
C MET A 69 11.50 -1.61 0.14
N ARG A 70 11.74 -2.87 -0.21
CA ARG A 70 12.77 -3.72 0.41
C ARG A 70 14.18 -3.15 0.20
N HIS A 71 14.46 -2.58 -0.96
CA HIS A 71 15.73 -1.92 -1.25
C HIS A 71 15.86 -0.54 -0.61
N HIS A 72 14.79 -0.01 -0.06
CA HIS A 72 14.80 1.23 0.71
C HIS A 72 14.99 0.89 2.19
N GLU A 73 16.23 0.87 2.64
CA GLU A 73 16.63 0.34 3.97
C GLU A 73 15.88 0.94 5.15
N ALA A 74 15.42 2.19 5.04
CA ALA A 74 14.70 2.85 6.11
C ALA A 74 13.29 2.31 6.32
N VAL A 75 12.67 1.68 5.33
CA VAL A 75 11.30 1.17 5.42
C VAL A 75 11.27 -0.05 6.33
N GLN A 76 10.46 0.02 7.40
CA GLN A 76 10.38 -1.03 8.42
C GLN A 76 9.22 -1.99 8.19
N PHE A 77 8.15 -1.53 7.55
CA PHE A 77 7.05 -2.38 7.07
C PHE A 77 6.26 -1.65 5.99
N GLY A 78 5.58 -2.44 5.15
CA GLY A 78 4.65 -1.92 4.16
C GLY A 78 3.25 -1.80 4.73
N MET A 79 2.43 -0.91 4.17
CA MET A 79 1.05 -0.74 4.59
C MET A 79 0.16 -0.37 3.41
N LEU A 80 -1.02 -0.95 3.37
CA LEU A 80 -2.06 -0.61 2.41
C LEU A 80 -3.44 -0.70 3.06
N PHE A 81 -4.42 -0.14 2.38
CA PHE A 81 -5.83 -0.20 2.79
C PHE A 81 -6.62 -0.82 1.65
N CYS A 82 -7.50 -1.75 1.96
CA CYS A 82 -8.30 -2.41 0.95
C CYS A 82 -9.69 -2.80 1.45
N GLU A 83 -10.57 -3.07 0.51
CA GLU A 83 -11.92 -3.55 0.77
C GLU A 83 -11.94 -5.09 0.87
N PRO A 84 -12.98 -5.67 1.52
CA PRO A 84 -13.02 -7.11 1.78
C PRO A 84 -12.86 -8.01 0.56
N HIS A 85 -13.36 -7.60 -0.60
CA HIS A 85 -13.24 -8.41 -1.81
C HIS A 85 -11.78 -8.55 -2.31
N ASN A 86 -10.85 -7.74 -1.80
CA ASN A 86 -9.44 -7.80 -2.13
C ASN A 86 -8.59 -8.50 -1.06
N PHE A 87 -9.15 -8.90 0.08
CA PHE A 87 -8.40 -9.50 1.17
C PHE A 87 -7.61 -10.74 0.74
N ALA A 88 -8.26 -11.66 0.04
CA ALA A 88 -7.62 -12.90 -0.40
C ALA A 88 -6.45 -12.64 -1.34
N PHE A 89 -6.58 -11.65 -2.23
CA PHE A 89 -5.52 -11.26 -3.15
C PHE A 89 -4.27 -10.79 -2.38
N TYR A 90 -4.42 -9.85 -1.45
CA TYR A 90 -3.28 -9.33 -0.70
C TYR A 90 -2.69 -10.38 0.24
N GLN A 91 -3.53 -11.19 0.89
CA GLN A 91 -3.04 -12.29 1.73
C GLN A 91 -2.21 -13.30 0.92
N SER A 92 -2.62 -13.61 -0.31
CA SER A 92 -1.87 -14.51 -1.19
C SER A 92 -0.51 -13.95 -1.59
N ARG A 93 -0.29 -12.63 -1.50
CA ARG A 93 0.95 -11.95 -1.82
C ARG A 93 1.82 -11.65 -0.60
N GLY A 94 1.48 -12.18 0.58
CA GLY A 94 2.28 -12.04 1.79
C GLY A 94 1.90 -10.87 2.69
N TRP A 95 0.78 -10.22 2.41
CA TRP A 95 0.25 -9.16 3.25
C TRP A 95 -0.60 -9.74 4.37
N HIS A 96 -0.56 -9.11 5.55
CA HIS A 96 -1.27 -9.56 6.74
C HIS A 96 -2.24 -8.49 7.24
N PRO A 97 -3.44 -8.88 7.71
CA PRO A 97 -4.33 -7.92 8.34
C PRO A 97 -3.67 -7.27 9.56
N PHE A 98 -3.86 -5.96 9.70
CA PHE A 98 -3.56 -5.23 10.92
C PHE A 98 -4.87 -5.03 11.68
N THR A 99 -4.98 -5.63 12.87
CA THR A 99 -6.23 -5.65 13.63
C THR A 99 -6.36 -4.55 14.68
N GLY A 100 -5.38 -3.64 14.73
CA GLY A 100 -5.41 -2.50 15.62
C GLY A 100 -6.14 -1.30 15.02
N GLU A 101 -5.87 -0.13 15.58
CA GLU A 101 -6.46 1.13 15.15
C GLU A 101 -5.48 1.92 14.31
N VAL A 102 -5.99 2.60 13.28
CA VAL A 102 -5.22 3.50 12.43
C VAL A 102 -5.86 4.89 12.48
N TYR A 103 -5.02 5.89 12.69
CA TYR A 103 -5.43 7.30 12.71
C TYR A 103 -4.78 8.06 11.57
N ALA A 104 -5.53 9.01 11.02
CA ALA A 104 -5.06 9.88 9.94
C ALA A 104 -5.51 11.32 10.22
N GLU A 105 -4.89 12.28 9.56
CA GLU A 105 -5.34 13.66 9.60
C GLU A 105 -6.43 13.88 8.54
N GLN A 106 -7.44 14.62 8.91
CA GLN A 106 -8.54 15.07 8.06
C GLN A 106 -8.77 16.55 8.32
N PRO A 107 -9.57 17.26 7.52
CA PRO A 107 -9.86 18.68 7.78
C PRO A 107 -10.35 18.96 9.18
N GLU A 108 -11.10 18.03 9.77
CA GLU A 108 -11.63 18.11 11.13
C GLU A 108 -10.63 17.73 12.23
N GLY A 109 -9.39 17.37 11.85
CA GLY A 109 -8.33 16.98 12.77
C GLY A 109 -7.94 15.50 12.66
N ARG A 110 -7.34 14.96 13.72
CA ARG A 110 -6.92 13.56 13.80
C ARG A 110 -8.14 12.68 14.04
N VAL A 111 -8.41 11.78 13.11
CA VAL A 111 -9.57 10.86 13.19
C VAL A 111 -9.14 9.42 12.94
N ARG A 112 -9.92 8.49 13.49
CA ARG A 112 -9.73 7.07 13.22
C ARG A 112 -10.11 6.79 11.76
N PHE A 113 -9.21 6.12 11.04
CA PHE A 113 -9.43 5.75 9.66
C PHE A 113 -10.08 4.37 9.61
N GLU A 114 -11.34 4.32 9.18
CA GLU A 114 -12.15 3.10 9.16
C GLU A 114 -12.77 2.81 7.78
N ALA A 115 -12.47 3.63 6.78
CA ALA A 115 -13.07 3.48 5.45
C ALA A 115 -12.69 2.17 4.76
N MET A 116 -11.47 1.69 4.99
CA MET A 116 -10.95 0.44 4.44
C MET A 116 -10.08 -0.27 5.48
N ALA A 117 -9.90 -1.58 5.31
CA ALA A 117 -9.12 -2.38 6.23
C ALA A 117 -7.62 -2.22 5.99
N PRO A 118 -6.81 -2.04 7.05
CA PRO A 118 -5.37 -1.94 6.92
C PRO A 118 -4.72 -3.32 6.82
N PHE A 119 -3.76 -3.45 5.90
CA PHE A 119 -2.90 -4.62 5.75
C PHE A 119 -1.45 -4.18 5.79
N VAL A 120 -0.58 -5.05 6.30
CA VAL A 120 0.85 -4.77 6.47
C VAL A 120 1.70 -5.85 5.80
N PHE A 121 2.90 -5.44 5.36
CA PHE A 121 3.92 -6.34 4.83
C PHE A 121 5.17 -6.21 5.70
N ASP A 122 5.68 -7.34 6.20
CA ASP A 122 6.79 -7.35 7.14
C ASP A 122 8.14 -7.15 6.45
N PHE A 123 8.90 -6.18 6.95
CA PHE A 123 10.33 -6.07 6.68
C PHE A 123 11.07 -6.27 8.02
N SER A 124 11.62 -5.21 8.61
CA SER A 124 12.29 -5.32 9.91
C SER A 124 11.32 -5.36 11.09
N ARG A 125 10.07 -4.95 10.89
CA ARG A 125 9.01 -4.93 11.91
C ARG A 125 7.81 -5.73 11.40
N LYS A 126 7.05 -6.29 12.35
CA LYS A 126 5.91 -7.19 12.06
C LYS A 126 4.65 -6.73 12.80
N PRO A 127 4.08 -5.57 12.44
CA PRO A 127 2.92 -5.04 13.15
C PRO A 127 1.67 -5.88 12.89
N ARG A 128 0.92 -6.20 13.94
CA ARG A 128 -0.36 -6.93 13.84
C ARG A 128 -1.48 -6.21 14.55
N GLN A 129 -1.15 -5.49 15.62
CA GLN A 129 -2.11 -4.80 16.46
C GLN A 129 -1.46 -3.57 17.09
N GLY A 130 -2.24 -2.81 17.85
CA GLY A 130 -1.81 -1.57 18.47
C GLY A 130 -2.38 -0.36 17.74
N VAL A 131 -1.74 0.79 17.85
CA VAL A 131 -2.20 2.04 17.28
C VAL A 131 -1.17 2.59 16.32
N ILE A 132 -1.54 2.70 15.05
CA ILE A 132 -0.73 3.37 14.03
C ILE A 132 -1.33 4.74 13.78
N ASP A 133 -0.51 5.78 13.91
CA ASP A 133 -0.86 7.14 13.50
C ASP A 133 -0.05 7.48 12.26
N LEU A 134 -0.74 7.75 11.16
CA LEU A 134 -0.10 8.07 9.88
C LEU A 134 0.58 9.43 9.91
N CYS A 135 0.27 10.26 10.90
CA CYS A 135 0.80 11.63 11.07
C CYS A 135 0.58 12.49 9.83
N GLY A 136 -0.48 12.22 9.10
CA GLY A 136 -0.82 12.93 7.87
C GLY A 136 -2.03 12.32 7.19
N LEU A 137 -2.27 12.74 5.97
CA LEU A 137 -3.38 12.24 5.15
C LEU A 137 -3.15 10.77 4.76
N PRO A 138 -4.20 9.96 4.65
CA PRO A 138 -4.08 8.64 4.07
C PRO A 138 -3.72 8.73 2.58
N TRP A 139 -3.12 7.68 2.05
CA TRP A 139 -2.76 7.61 0.63
C TRP A 139 -3.74 6.78 -0.19
#